data_16a08065dc556f2ed8989ddedcfc5b31
#
_entry.id   16a08065dc556f2ed8989ddedcfc5b31
#
_cell.length_a   1.000
_cell.length_b   1.000
_cell.length_c   1.000
_cell.angle_alpha   90.00
_cell.angle_beta   90.00
_cell.angle_gamma   90.00
#
_symmetry.space_group_name_H-M   'P 1'
#
loop_
_entity.id
_entity.type
_entity.pdbx_description
1 polymer ?
#
loop_
_entity_poly.entity_id
_entity_poly.type
_entity_poly.pdbx_seq_one_letter_code
_entity_poly.pdbx_strand_id
1 'polypeptide(L)'
;MDKKVVFLDIDGTIVDFFGNIPESTKTAIRKARENGHYMVVCSGRSKFQIAKEVLDLGIDGIVAAAGAYVEYEGKVVYHKCMTKEQREKLGHYLKDNNFIFSIQTDTRLITTENCKEKLTEGFVKAGASKKHIENTFGKMEIREDVWIPDNQEKAVYQTGPFPGDKVAADLAPDFENTPLSYNNQKNGGEITIAGVNKAIGMREFLKAAQVSVVNSVAVGDGPNDFEMIEFAGTGIAMGNAIPDLKDKADIVTTDINNDGIYNAFEKLGLL
;
A
#
# COMPACT_ATOMS: atom_id res chain seq x y z
N MET A 1 7.45 -29.49 -1.77
CA MET A 1 7.99 -28.20 -2.30
C MET A 1 8.48 -27.36 -1.15
N ASP A 2 9.49 -26.52 -1.38
CA ASP A 2 9.93 -25.59 -0.34
C ASP A 2 8.84 -24.55 -0.11
N LYS A 3 8.58 -24.22 1.15
CA LYS A 3 7.58 -23.26 1.57
C LYS A 3 7.94 -21.87 1.02
N LYS A 4 7.03 -21.25 0.31
CA LYS A 4 7.16 -19.88 -0.23
C LYS A 4 6.39 -18.88 0.63
N VAL A 5 6.88 -17.64 0.67
CA VAL A 5 6.18 -16.47 1.18
C VAL A 5 5.78 -15.61 -0.02
N VAL A 6 4.50 -15.44 -0.23
CA VAL A 6 3.95 -14.67 -1.37
C VAL A 6 3.43 -13.33 -0.87
N PHE A 7 4.06 -12.26 -1.30
CA PHE A 7 3.67 -10.87 -1.02
C PHE A 7 2.78 -10.38 -2.16
N LEU A 8 1.60 -9.94 -1.82
CA LEU A 8 0.56 -9.52 -2.76
C LEU A 8 0.21 -8.06 -2.52
N ASP A 9 0.33 -7.22 -3.54
CA ASP A 9 -0.29 -5.90 -3.48
C ASP A 9 -1.82 -6.02 -3.50
N ILE A 10 -2.51 -4.94 -3.09
CA ILE A 10 -3.98 -4.92 -3.02
C ILE A 10 -4.58 -4.36 -4.29
N ASP A 11 -4.31 -3.08 -4.59
CA ASP A 11 -5.03 -2.29 -5.59
C ASP A 11 -4.52 -2.57 -7.00
N GLY A 12 -5.31 -3.25 -7.82
CA GLY A 12 -4.90 -3.72 -9.15
C GLY A 12 -4.25 -5.11 -9.15
N THR A 13 -4.05 -5.72 -7.98
CA THR A 13 -3.48 -7.06 -7.83
C THR A 13 -4.46 -8.04 -7.16
N ILE A 14 -4.85 -7.83 -5.89
CA ILE A 14 -5.91 -8.63 -5.22
C ILE A 14 -7.29 -8.08 -5.56
N VAL A 15 -7.43 -6.75 -5.57
CA VAL A 15 -8.71 -6.02 -5.72
C VAL A 15 -8.69 -5.24 -7.03
N ASP A 16 -9.71 -5.42 -7.86
CA ASP A 16 -9.85 -4.70 -9.12
C ASP A 16 -10.24 -3.22 -8.91
N PHE A 17 -10.23 -2.42 -9.99
CA PHE A 17 -10.57 -1.00 -9.95
C PHE A 17 -12.03 -0.71 -9.56
N PHE A 18 -12.89 -1.74 -9.50
CA PHE A 18 -14.29 -1.64 -9.05
C PHE A 18 -14.46 -2.04 -7.58
N GLY A 19 -13.39 -2.50 -6.93
CA GLY A 19 -13.41 -2.95 -5.53
C GLY A 19 -13.77 -4.42 -5.37
N ASN A 20 -13.74 -5.24 -6.43
CA ASN A 20 -14.05 -6.66 -6.38
C ASN A 20 -12.77 -7.50 -6.25
N ILE A 21 -12.89 -8.64 -5.59
CA ILE A 21 -11.85 -9.68 -5.56
C ILE A 21 -12.30 -10.82 -6.47
N PRO A 22 -11.57 -11.12 -7.59
CA PRO A 22 -11.92 -12.22 -8.49
C PRO A 22 -11.99 -13.57 -7.77
N GLU A 23 -12.92 -14.42 -8.15
CA GLU A 23 -13.07 -15.75 -7.54
C GLU A 23 -11.86 -16.66 -7.79
N SER A 24 -11.18 -16.47 -8.91
CA SER A 24 -9.90 -17.14 -9.20
C SER A 24 -8.80 -16.74 -8.23
N THR A 25 -8.71 -15.46 -7.85
CA THR A 25 -7.79 -14.94 -6.82
C THR A 25 -8.06 -15.59 -5.47
N LYS A 26 -9.31 -15.64 -5.02
CA LYS A 26 -9.69 -16.32 -3.76
C LYS A 26 -9.31 -17.79 -3.78
N THR A 27 -9.55 -18.46 -4.91
CA THR A 27 -9.23 -19.88 -5.10
C THR A 27 -7.72 -20.12 -5.08
N ALA A 28 -6.93 -19.28 -5.75
CA ALA A 28 -5.48 -19.39 -5.79
C ALA A 28 -4.87 -19.21 -4.40
N ILE A 29 -5.26 -18.15 -3.68
CA ILE A 29 -4.79 -17.90 -2.30
C ILE A 29 -5.12 -19.09 -1.39
N ARG A 30 -6.35 -19.59 -1.41
CA ARG A 30 -6.75 -20.74 -0.60
C ARG A 30 -5.92 -21.99 -0.90
N LYS A 31 -5.78 -22.37 -2.20
CA LYS A 31 -5.01 -23.55 -2.61
C LYS A 31 -3.52 -23.44 -2.22
N ALA A 32 -2.91 -22.28 -2.47
CA ALA A 32 -1.52 -22.07 -2.13
C ALA A 32 -1.28 -22.21 -0.60
N ARG A 33 -2.23 -21.71 0.22
CA ARG A 33 -2.18 -21.91 1.68
C ARG A 33 -2.37 -23.39 2.08
N GLU A 34 -3.30 -24.10 1.45
CA GLU A 34 -3.48 -25.55 1.66
C GLU A 34 -2.20 -26.33 1.34
N ASN A 35 -1.40 -25.88 0.37
CA ASN A 35 -0.08 -26.41 0.04
C ASN A 35 1.05 -25.92 0.97
N GLY A 36 0.74 -25.15 2.00
CA GLY A 36 1.66 -24.74 3.06
C GLY A 36 2.44 -23.45 2.76
N HIS A 37 2.08 -22.68 1.71
CA HIS A 37 2.67 -21.38 1.43
C HIS A 37 2.06 -20.29 2.32
N TYR A 38 2.82 -19.23 2.60
CA TYR A 38 2.35 -18.06 3.33
C TYR A 38 1.86 -16.98 2.37
N MET A 39 0.68 -16.43 2.63
CA MET A 39 0.11 -15.30 1.89
C MET A 39 0.20 -14.03 2.72
N VAL A 40 0.88 -13.02 2.21
CA VAL A 40 1.15 -11.76 2.90
C VAL A 40 0.64 -10.60 2.05
N VAL A 41 -0.19 -9.74 2.62
CA VAL A 41 -0.53 -8.47 1.99
C VAL A 41 0.67 -7.53 2.06
N CYS A 42 1.00 -6.86 0.95
CA CYS A 42 2.09 -5.88 0.87
C CYS A 42 1.60 -4.61 0.16
N SER A 43 1.11 -3.62 0.91
CA SER A 43 0.36 -2.50 0.36
C SER A 43 0.85 -1.12 0.82
N GLY A 44 0.60 -0.10 -0.04
CA GLY A 44 0.69 1.30 0.33
C GLY A 44 -0.35 1.72 1.36
N ARG A 45 -1.48 1.02 1.49
CA ARG A 45 -2.49 1.30 2.50
C ARG A 45 -1.92 1.13 3.92
N SER A 46 -2.32 2.02 4.85
CA SER A 46 -2.08 1.76 6.27
C SER A 46 -2.93 0.55 6.72
N LYS A 47 -2.53 -0.12 7.80
CA LYS A 47 -3.26 -1.27 8.34
C LYS A 47 -4.75 -0.96 8.56
N PHE A 48 -5.06 0.23 9.05
CA PHE A 48 -6.43 0.71 9.27
C PHE A 48 -7.29 0.72 8.00
N GLN A 49 -6.68 0.88 6.82
CA GLN A 49 -7.36 0.96 5.53
C GLN A 49 -7.49 -0.38 4.81
N ILE A 50 -6.86 -1.45 5.31
CA ILE A 50 -6.99 -2.78 4.70
C ILE A 50 -8.38 -3.30 5.00
N ALA A 51 -9.14 -3.55 3.93
CA ALA A 51 -10.51 -4.02 4.05
C ALA A 51 -10.58 -5.43 4.66
N LYS A 52 -11.63 -5.65 5.47
CA LYS A 52 -11.84 -6.96 6.11
C LYS A 52 -11.93 -8.10 5.09
N GLU A 53 -12.54 -7.85 3.94
CA GLU A 53 -12.69 -8.81 2.84
C GLU A 53 -11.34 -9.31 2.31
N VAL A 54 -10.30 -8.48 2.33
CA VAL A 54 -8.93 -8.87 1.97
C VAL A 54 -8.31 -9.74 3.07
N LEU A 55 -8.48 -9.35 4.33
CA LEU A 55 -7.96 -10.12 5.47
C LEU A 55 -8.65 -11.50 5.59
N ASP A 56 -9.95 -11.59 5.26
CA ASP A 56 -10.73 -12.82 5.29
C ASP A 56 -10.29 -13.85 4.20
N LEU A 57 -9.43 -13.48 3.25
CA LEU A 57 -8.81 -14.42 2.31
C LEU A 57 -7.87 -15.43 3.00
N GLY A 58 -7.62 -15.27 4.27
CA GLY A 58 -6.70 -16.10 5.04
C GLY A 58 -5.27 -15.61 4.93
N ILE A 59 -5.07 -14.32 5.11
CA ILE A 59 -3.76 -13.67 5.09
C ILE A 59 -2.95 -14.03 6.34
N ASP A 60 -1.72 -14.50 6.15
CA ASP A 60 -0.83 -14.96 7.22
C ASP A 60 0.05 -13.83 7.79
N GLY A 61 0.10 -12.68 7.11
CA GLY A 61 0.83 -11.50 7.57
C GLY A 61 0.56 -10.25 6.75
N ILE A 62 0.99 -9.13 7.26
CA ILE A 62 0.70 -7.82 6.69
C ILE A 62 1.99 -7.01 6.61
N VAL A 63 2.27 -6.45 5.45
CA VAL A 63 3.18 -5.32 5.21
C VAL A 63 2.31 -4.15 4.75
N ALA A 64 2.16 -3.14 5.59
CA ALA A 64 1.29 -1.99 5.35
C ALA A 64 2.08 -0.68 5.35
N ALA A 65 1.38 0.42 5.02
CA ALA A 65 1.93 1.78 4.98
C ALA A 65 3.24 1.86 4.17
N ALA A 66 3.23 1.24 2.97
CA ALA A 66 4.40 1.16 2.08
C ALA A 66 5.64 0.56 2.77
N GLY A 67 5.46 -0.37 3.70
CA GLY A 67 6.56 -1.03 4.41
C GLY A 67 6.87 -0.49 5.80
N ALA A 68 6.19 0.57 6.26
CA ALA A 68 6.40 1.13 7.60
C ALA A 68 5.84 0.24 8.73
N TYR A 69 4.85 -0.59 8.43
CA TYR A 69 4.21 -1.50 9.39
C TYR A 69 4.31 -2.95 8.92
N VAL A 70 4.74 -3.84 9.81
CA VAL A 70 4.83 -5.28 9.52
C VAL A 70 4.25 -6.10 10.66
N GLU A 71 3.32 -6.99 10.31
CA GLU A 71 2.71 -7.95 11.23
C GLU A 71 2.92 -9.37 10.73
N TYR A 72 3.36 -10.26 11.62
CA TYR A 72 3.52 -11.68 11.38
C TYR A 72 2.84 -12.47 12.51
N GLU A 73 1.99 -13.43 12.17
CA GLU A 73 1.21 -14.24 13.13
C GLU A 73 0.47 -13.39 14.18
N GLY A 74 -0.12 -12.28 13.75
CA GLY A 74 -0.88 -11.37 14.64
C GLY A 74 -0.02 -10.53 15.56
N LYS A 75 1.30 -10.53 15.41
CA LYS A 75 2.23 -9.70 16.20
C LYS A 75 2.92 -8.66 15.33
N VAL A 76 2.97 -7.43 15.81
CA VAL A 76 3.76 -6.38 15.16
C VAL A 76 5.24 -6.70 15.34
N VAL A 77 5.96 -6.94 14.24
CA VAL A 77 7.39 -7.26 14.24
C VAL A 77 8.27 -6.10 13.79
N TYR A 78 7.67 -5.14 13.11
CA TYR A 78 8.33 -3.88 12.72
C TYR A 78 7.30 -2.77 12.61
N HIS A 79 7.61 -1.59 13.16
CA HIS A 79 6.77 -0.41 13.03
C HIS A 79 7.64 0.84 13.02
N LYS A 80 7.77 1.46 11.85
CA LYS A 80 8.52 2.71 11.65
C LYS A 80 7.54 3.88 11.64
N CYS A 81 7.61 4.69 12.69
CA CYS A 81 6.83 5.92 12.80
C CYS A 81 7.72 7.15 12.63
N MET A 82 7.12 8.25 12.23
CA MET A 82 7.75 9.56 12.18
C MET A 82 8.21 10.00 13.57
N THR A 83 9.40 10.61 13.67
CA THR A 83 9.83 11.30 14.88
C THR A 83 8.96 12.54 15.12
N LYS A 84 9.06 13.13 16.31
CA LYS A 84 8.33 14.36 16.62
C LYS A 84 8.66 15.48 15.61
N GLU A 85 9.94 15.66 15.34
CA GLU A 85 10.43 16.68 14.40
C GLU A 85 9.91 16.45 12.97
N GLN A 86 9.88 15.19 12.53
CA GLN A 86 9.32 14.83 11.24
C GLN A 86 7.81 15.11 11.16
N ARG A 87 7.04 14.77 12.21
CA ARG A 87 5.61 15.07 12.27
C ARG A 87 5.32 16.56 12.21
N GLU A 88 6.06 17.36 13.00
CA GLU A 88 5.93 18.82 13.00
C GLU A 88 6.29 19.41 11.63
N LYS A 89 7.42 19.01 11.04
CA LYS A 89 7.85 19.46 9.71
C LYS A 89 6.78 19.17 8.66
N LEU A 90 6.32 17.92 8.59
CA LEU A 90 5.35 17.48 7.58
C LEU A 90 3.97 18.12 7.79
N GLY A 91 3.48 18.13 9.04
CA GLY A 91 2.18 18.68 9.37
C GLY A 91 2.07 20.17 9.07
N HIS A 92 3.09 20.95 9.44
CA HIS A 92 3.17 22.37 9.08
C HIS A 92 3.31 22.58 7.57
N TYR A 93 4.19 21.83 6.91
CA TYR A 93 4.35 21.93 5.45
C TYR A 93 3.04 21.74 4.71
N LEU A 94 2.28 20.70 5.04
CA LEU A 94 1.00 20.40 4.38
C LEU A 94 -0.07 21.42 4.71
N LYS A 95 -0.20 21.83 5.98
CA LYS A 95 -1.23 22.75 6.44
C LYS A 95 -0.98 24.19 5.95
N ASP A 96 0.23 24.70 6.17
CA ASP A 96 0.56 26.10 5.89
C ASP A 96 0.58 26.39 4.38
N ASN A 97 0.80 25.37 3.56
CA ASN A 97 0.71 25.47 2.09
C ASN A 97 -0.65 25.04 1.52
N ASN A 98 -1.68 24.83 2.34
CA ASN A 98 -3.04 24.52 1.91
C ASN A 98 -3.17 23.23 1.05
N PHE A 99 -2.43 22.18 1.36
CA PHE A 99 -2.64 20.88 0.76
C PHE A 99 -4.00 20.29 1.19
N ILE A 100 -4.58 19.44 0.33
CA ILE A 100 -5.71 18.59 0.69
C ILE A 100 -5.17 17.20 1.01
N PHE A 101 -5.08 16.87 2.27
CA PHE A 101 -4.30 15.72 2.75
C PHE A 101 -4.98 14.92 3.84
N SER A 102 -4.48 13.71 4.06
CA SER A 102 -4.67 12.91 5.26
C SER A 102 -3.35 12.33 5.74
N ILE A 103 -3.16 12.28 7.05
CA ILE A 103 -2.05 11.57 7.70
C ILE A 103 -2.55 10.20 8.12
N GLN A 104 -1.74 9.18 7.91
CA GLN A 104 -2.10 7.79 8.10
C GLN A 104 -1.30 7.16 9.25
N THR A 105 -2.00 6.38 10.06
CA THR A 105 -1.43 5.55 11.11
C THR A 105 -1.97 4.12 10.99
N ASP A 106 -1.45 3.21 11.78
CA ASP A 106 -1.94 1.82 11.86
C ASP A 106 -3.39 1.70 12.36
N THR A 107 -3.90 2.71 13.07
CA THR A 107 -5.20 2.68 13.75
C THR A 107 -6.21 3.73 13.27
N ARG A 108 -5.79 4.76 12.53
CA ARG A 108 -6.66 5.89 12.13
C ARG A 108 -6.12 6.68 10.95
N LEU A 109 -7.01 7.49 10.37
CA LEU A 109 -6.69 8.56 9.44
C LEU A 109 -6.91 9.90 10.15
N ILE A 110 -6.02 10.87 9.97
CA ILE A 110 -6.04 12.17 10.62
C ILE A 110 -6.04 13.25 9.53
N THR A 111 -6.90 14.24 9.66
CA THR A 111 -6.97 15.37 8.73
C THR A 111 -7.55 16.61 9.42
N THR A 112 -7.61 17.75 8.72
CA THR A 112 -8.32 18.94 9.17
C THR A 112 -9.77 18.95 8.68
N GLU A 113 -10.65 19.74 9.28
CA GLU A 113 -12.06 19.85 8.83
C GLU A 113 -12.16 20.27 7.36
N ASN A 114 -11.44 21.34 6.98
CA ASN A 114 -11.40 21.82 5.60
C ASN A 114 -10.90 20.75 4.61
N CYS A 115 -9.90 19.95 4.98
CA CYS A 115 -9.43 18.85 4.13
C CYS A 115 -10.49 17.76 3.98
N LYS A 116 -11.18 17.37 5.07
CA LYS A 116 -12.24 16.37 5.02
C LYS A 116 -13.38 16.78 4.11
N GLU A 117 -13.83 18.03 4.20
CA GLU A 117 -14.88 18.58 3.34
C GLU A 117 -14.48 18.47 1.86
N LYS A 118 -13.29 18.96 1.50
CA LYS A 118 -12.78 18.93 0.12
C LYS A 118 -12.53 17.53 -0.42
N LEU A 119 -12.00 16.62 0.42
CA LEU A 119 -11.85 15.20 0.07
C LEU A 119 -13.21 14.57 -0.23
N THR A 120 -14.19 14.79 0.65
CA THR A 120 -15.56 14.30 0.47
C THR A 120 -16.19 14.81 -0.83
N GLU A 121 -16.11 16.13 -1.08
CA GLU A 121 -16.61 16.73 -2.32
C GLU A 121 -15.96 16.15 -3.58
N GLY A 122 -14.65 15.93 -3.54
CA GLY A 122 -13.89 15.31 -4.64
C GLY A 122 -14.41 13.92 -4.98
N PHE A 123 -14.63 13.07 -3.98
CA PHE A 123 -15.15 11.71 -4.18
C PHE A 123 -16.62 11.71 -4.63
N VAL A 124 -17.45 12.62 -4.13
CA VAL A 124 -18.83 12.81 -4.64
C VAL A 124 -18.80 13.16 -6.12
N LYS A 125 -17.97 14.14 -6.53
CA LYS A 125 -17.82 14.54 -7.94
C LYS A 125 -17.29 13.41 -8.83
N ALA A 126 -16.46 12.53 -8.30
CA ALA A 126 -15.96 11.35 -8.98
C ALA A 126 -16.99 10.20 -9.05
N GLY A 127 -18.20 10.37 -8.49
CA GLY A 127 -19.26 9.36 -8.54
C GLY A 127 -19.16 8.27 -7.48
N ALA A 128 -18.35 8.44 -6.44
CA ALA A 128 -18.24 7.49 -5.35
C ALA A 128 -19.58 7.33 -4.59
N SER A 129 -19.92 6.10 -4.21
CA SER A 129 -21.14 5.84 -3.47
C SER A 129 -21.08 6.45 -2.06
N LYS A 130 -22.25 6.86 -1.52
CA LYS A 130 -22.37 7.38 -0.16
C LYS A 130 -21.77 6.41 0.88
N LYS A 131 -21.98 5.12 0.71
CA LYS A 131 -21.43 4.07 1.58
C LYS A 131 -19.90 4.05 1.53
N HIS A 132 -19.29 4.21 0.34
CA HIS A 132 -17.83 4.28 0.18
C HIS A 132 -17.25 5.51 0.88
N ILE A 133 -17.88 6.66 0.69
CA ILE A 133 -17.49 7.92 1.34
C ILE A 133 -17.55 7.81 2.86
N GLU A 134 -18.63 7.26 3.41
CA GLU A 134 -18.81 7.07 4.84
C GLU A 134 -17.80 6.08 5.44
N ASN A 135 -17.53 4.99 4.74
CA ASN A 135 -16.52 4.02 5.17
C ASN A 135 -15.09 4.60 5.17
N THR A 136 -14.77 5.44 4.20
CA THR A 136 -13.42 6.02 4.03
C THR A 136 -13.21 7.23 4.92
N PHE A 137 -14.15 8.18 4.92
CA PHE A 137 -13.99 9.48 5.57
C PHE A 137 -14.78 9.64 6.87
N GLY A 138 -15.81 8.81 7.09
CA GLY A 138 -16.63 8.88 8.30
C GLY A 138 -15.88 8.61 9.60
N LYS A 139 -14.76 7.87 9.51
CA LYS A 139 -13.92 7.49 10.65
C LYS A 139 -12.65 8.31 10.78
N MET A 140 -12.49 9.38 10.01
CA MET A 140 -11.32 10.26 10.12
C MET A 140 -11.34 11.03 11.43
N GLU A 141 -10.21 11.06 12.12
CA GLU A 141 -9.97 11.97 13.25
C GLU A 141 -9.73 13.38 12.71
N ILE A 142 -10.57 14.32 13.13
CA ILE A 142 -10.47 15.73 12.72
C ILE A 142 -9.74 16.50 13.80
N ARG A 143 -8.66 17.18 13.42
CA ARG A 143 -7.91 18.05 14.30
C ARG A 143 -7.05 19.04 13.55
N GLU A 144 -6.85 20.22 14.14
CA GLU A 144 -6.01 21.26 13.56
C GLU A 144 -4.50 21.04 13.80
N ASP A 145 -4.15 20.38 14.87
CA ASP A 145 -2.79 20.05 15.28
C ASP A 145 -2.42 18.62 14.84
N VAL A 146 -2.48 18.38 13.54
CA VAL A 146 -2.31 17.05 12.91
C VAL A 146 -0.97 16.36 13.23
N TRP A 147 0.03 17.10 13.71
CA TRP A 147 1.37 16.61 14.07
C TRP A 147 1.47 16.03 15.48
N ILE A 148 0.49 16.28 16.37
CA ILE A 148 0.54 15.82 17.77
C ILE A 148 0.45 14.30 17.91
N PRO A 149 -0.51 13.61 17.23
CA PRO A 149 -0.56 12.15 17.36
C PRO A 149 0.77 11.49 17.00
N ASP A 150 1.23 10.58 17.83
CA ASP A 150 2.33 9.67 17.52
C ASP A 150 1.89 8.57 16.51
N ASN A 151 2.70 7.58 16.28
CA ASN A 151 2.44 6.46 15.35
C ASN A 151 2.06 6.87 13.91
N GLN A 152 2.42 8.09 13.46
CA GLN A 152 2.24 8.51 12.07
C GLN A 152 3.24 7.81 11.16
N GLU A 153 2.73 7.17 10.12
CA GLU A 153 3.51 6.35 9.19
C GLU A 153 3.81 7.08 7.89
N LYS A 154 2.79 7.77 7.36
CA LYS A 154 2.85 8.46 6.06
C LYS A 154 1.74 9.50 5.95
N ALA A 155 1.82 10.32 4.90
CA ALA A 155 0.72 11.19 4.48
C ALA A 155 0.36 10.95 3.01
N VAL A 156 -0.90 11.18 2.68
CA VAL A 156 -1.39 11.20 1.29
C VAL A 156 -2.05 12.55 1.06
N TYR A 157 -1.69 13.22 -0.04
CA TYR A 157 -2.37 14.44 -0.48
C TYR A 157 -2.98 14.24 -1.87
N GLN A 158 -4.23 14.62 -2.01
CA GLN A 158 -4.97 14.52 -3.29
C GLN A 158 -4.69 15.71 -4.20
N THR A 159 -4.45 16.88 -3.61
CA THR A 159 -4.16 18.12 -4.33
C THR A 159 -3.23 18.98 -3.49
N GLY A 160 -2.20 19.50 -4.12
CA GLY A 160 -1.26 20.45 -3.54
C GLY A 160 -0.98 21.61 -4.48
N PRO A 161 -0.43 22.74 -3.96
CA PRO A 161 -0.09 23.91 -4.75
C PRO A 161 1.19 23.73 -5.56
N PHE A 162 1.96 22.67 -5.29
CA PHE A 162 3.26 22.42 -5.88
C PHE A 162 3.29 21.11 -6.68
N PRO A 163 4.13 21.01 -7.73
CA PRO A 163 4.40 19.75 -8.38
C PRO A 163 5.18 18.79 -7.45
N GLY A 164 5.08 17.49 -7.72
CA GLY A 164 5.61 16.44 -6.84
C GLY A 164 7.13 16.47 -6.62
N ASP A 165 7.90 16.89 -7.62
CA ASP A 165 9.36 17.08 -7.54
C ASP A 165 9.75 18.19 -6.55
N LYS A 166 8.97 19.29 -6.51
CA LYS A 166 9.15 20.33 -5.52
C LYS A 166 8.81 19.82 -4.11
N VAL A 167 7.72 19.07 -3.96
CA VAL A 167 7.36 18.47 -2.66
C VAL A 167 8.49 17.56 -2.16
N ALA A 168 9.05 16.73 -3.04
CA ALA A 168 10.17 15.87 -2.71
C ALA A 168 11.40 16.68 -2.26
N ALA A 169 11.75 17.74 -3.00
CA ALA A 169 12.91 18.59 -2.68
C ALA A 169 12.73 19.34 -1.35
N ASP A 170 11.55 19.89 -1.07
CA ASP A 170 11.26 20.64 0.15
C ASP A 170 11.28 19.76 1.42
N LEU A 171 10.91 18.48 1.28
CA LEU A 171 10.80 17.54 2.39
C LEU A 171 12.05 16.67 2.60
N ALA A 172 12.98 16.69 1.66
CA ALA A 172 14.26 15.98 1.81
C ALA A 172 15.05 16.50 3.03
N PRO A 173 15.93 15.69 3.65
CA PRO A 173 16.14 14.25 3.39
C PRO A 173 15.19 13.34 4.19
N ASP A 174 14.21 13.88 4.90
CA ASP A 174 13.38 13.15 5.86
C ASP A 174 12.31 12.29 5.20
N PHE A 175 11.86 12.69 4.00
CA PHE A 175 10.74 12.07 3.30
C PHE A 175 11.00 11.88 1.82
N GLU A 176 10.30 10.91 1.26
CA GLU A 176 10.16 10.67 -0.16
C GLU A 176 8.72 10.97 -0.60
N ASN A 177 8.54 11.41 -1.84
CA ASN A 177 7.23 11.69 -2.41
C ASN A 177 7.03 10.88 -3.69
N THR A 178 6.03 9.99 -3.68
CA THR A 178 5.65 9.18 -4.82
C THR A 178 4.33 9.72 -5.40
N PRO A 179 4.24 9.98 -6.71
CA PRO A 179 2.97 10.40 -7.33
C PRO A 179 1.88 9.37 -7.13
N LEU A 180 0.62 9.81 -6.93
CA LEU A 180 -0.52 8.92 -6.91
C LEU A 180 -0.77 8.35 -8.31
N SER A 181 -0.89 7.04 -8.41
CA SER A 181 -1.08 6.30 -9.67
C SER A 181 -2.50 6.41 -10.24
N TYR A 182 -3.48 6.77 -9.44
CA TYR A 182 -4.88 6.90 -9.86
C TYR A 182 -5.28 8.37 -10.05
N ASN A 183 -6.14 8.63 -11.04
CA ASN A 183 -6.81 9.90 -11.34
C ASN A 183 -6.07 10.96 -12.16
N ASN A 184 -4.98 10.71 -12.86
CA ASN A 184 -4.29 11.73 -13.67
C ASN A 184 -4.10 13.08 -12.96
N GLN A 185 -4.15 13.11 -11.63
CA GLN A 185 -3.98 14.32 -10.83
C GLN A 185 -2.50 14.64 -10.72
N LYS A 186 -2.05 15.55 -11.54
CA LYS A 186 -0.63 15.97 -11.62
C LYS A 186 -0.04 16.48 -10.30
N ASN A 187 -0.86 16.72 -9.28
CA ASN A 187 -0.44 17.32 -8.01
C ASN A 187 -0.87 16.50 -6.77
N GLY A 188 -1.12 15.20 -6.92
CA GLY A 188 -1.36 14.29 -5.80
C GLY A 188 -0.13 13.44 -5.52
N GLY A 189 0.08 13.05 -4.27
CA GLY A 189 1.22 12.23 -3.88
C GLY A 189 1.07 11.54 -2.54
N GLU A 190 1.95 10.58 -2.36
CA GLU A 190 2.16 9.84 -1.13
C GLU A 190 3.53 10.21 -0.55
N ILE A 191 3.54 10.70 0.68
CA ILE A 191 4.75 11.11 1.40
C ILE A 191 5.06 10.05 2.44
N THR A 192 6.18 9.35 2.26
CA THR A 192 6.68 8.30 3.15
C THR A 192 7.95 8.74 3.85
N ILE A 193 8.29 8.11 4.96
CA ILE A 193 9.59 8.30 5.63
C ILE A 193 10.69 7.84 4.68
N ALA A 194 11.72 8.65 4.48
CA ALA A 194 12.82 8.34 3.58
C ALA A 194 13.46 6.96 3.89
N GLY A 195 13.69 6.18 2.84
CA GLY A 195 14.24 4.83 2.93
C GLY A 195 13.25 3.77 3.44
N VAL A 196 11.95 4.09 3.55
CA VAL A 196 10.90 3.13 3.87
C VAL A 196 10.09 2.82 2.62
N ASN A 197 10.12 1.58 2.17
CA ASN A 197 9.38 1.08 1.01
C ASN A 197 8.92 -0.37 1.23
N LYS A 198 8.14 -0.91 0.31
CA LYS A 198 7.60 -2.28 0.41
C LYS A 198 8.70 -3.34 0.59
N ALA A 199 9.85 -3.20 -0.06
CA ALA A 199 10.97 -4.14 0.08
C ALA A 199 11.56 -4.17 1.50
N ILE A 200 11.61 -3.02 2.18
CA ILE A 200 12.02 -2.95 3.59
C ILE A 200 11.04 -3.76 4.46
N GLY A 201 9.73 -3.55 4.27
CA GLY A 201 8.71 -4.31 4.98
C GLY A 201 8.80 -5.82 4.73
N MET A 202 9.01 -6.23 3.46
CA MET A 202 9.23 -7.63 3.09
C MET A 202 10.45 -8.22 3.80
N ARG A 203 11.56 -7.48 3.83
CA ARG A 203 12.78 -7.91 4.52
C ARG A 203 12.55 -8.16 6.01
N GLU A 204 11.87 -7.24 6.69
CA GLU A 204 11.56 -7.40 8.12
C GLU A 204 10.58 -8.56 8.37
N PHE A 205 9.61 -8.77 7.48
CA PHE A 205 8.72 -9.92 7.52
C PHE A 205 9.50 -11.24 7.36
N LEU A 206 10.31 -11.37 6.31
CA LEU A 206 11.10 -12.58 6.04
C LEU A 206 12.06 -12.91 7.18
N LYS A 207 12.65 -11.89 7.80
CA LYS A 207 13.50 -12.03 8.98
C LYS A 207 12.71 -12.61 10.17
N ALA A 208 11.52 -12.08 10.44
CA ALA A 208 10.66 -12.59 11.52
C ALA A 208 10.17 -14.02 11.25
N ALA A 209 9.81 -14.33 10.01
CA ALA A 209 9.37 -15.65 9.57
C ALA A 209 10.54 -16.66 9.40
N GLN A 210 11.79 -16.22 9.51
CA GLN A 210 13.01 -17.03 9.27
C GLN A 210 13.02 -17.69 7.89
N VAL A 211 12.55 -16.99 6.87
CA VAL A 211 12.51 -17.45 5.48
C VAL A 211 13.54 -16.68 4.65
N SER A 212 14.30 -17.39 3.83
CA SER A 212 15.26 -16.77 2.91
C SER A 212 14.53 -16.04 1.79
N VAL A 213 15.08 -14.89 1.34
CA VAL A 213 14.53 -14.12 0.24
C VAL A 213 14.35 -14.92 -1.05
N VAL A 214 15.19 -15.90 -1.33
CA VAL A 214 15.06 -16.80 -2.51
C VAL A 214 13.73 -17.58 -2.50
N ASN A 215 13.12 -17.72 -1.35
CA ASN A 215 11.81 -18.36 -1.17
C ASN A 215 10.65 -17.34 -1.08
N SER A 216 10.88 -16.09 -1.45
CA SER A 216 9.83 -15.09 -1.57
C SER A 216 9.35 -14.93 -3.00
N VAL A 217 8.07 -14.59 -3.14
CA VAL A 217 7.43 -14.18 -4.38
C VAL A 217 6.76 -12.84 -4.11
N ALA A 218 6.86 -11.88 -5.02
CA ALA A 218 6.13 -10.63 -4.96
C ALA A 218 5.25 -10.47 -6.20
N VAL A 219 4.01 -9.99 -6.03
CA VAL A 219 3.07 -9.74 -7.12
C VAL A 219 2.53 -8.32 -6.97
N GLY A 220 2.63 -7.52 -8.04
CA GLY A 220 2.21 -6.13 -8.03
C GLY A 220 1.89 -5.58 -9.42
N ASP A 221 1.41 -4.34 -9.49
CA ASP A 221 1.02 -3.69 -10.74
C ASP A 221 1.39 -2.20 -10.85
N GLY A 222 1.70 -1.55 -9.73
CA GLY A 222 1.90 -0.11 -9.64
C GLY A 222 3.34 0.38 -9.47
N PRO A 223 3.55 1.70 -9.49
CA PRO A 223 4.89 2.29 -9.31
C PRO A 223 5.52 2.01 -7.94
N ASN A 224 4.71 1.86 -6.88
CA ASN A 224 5.15 1.56 -5.53
C ASN A 224 5.53 0.09 -5.30
N ASP A 225 5.48 -0.73 -6.36
CA ASP A 225 5.83 -2.15 -6.34
C ASP A 225 7.24 -2.43 -6.87
N PHE A 226 7.92 -1.44 -7.46
CA PHE A 226 9.24 -1.65 -8.06
C PHE A 226 10.21 -2.33 -7.10
N GLU A 227 10.37 -1.76 -5.91
CA GLU A 227 11.34 -2.26 -4.95
C GLU A 227 10.99 -3.66 -4.43
N MET A 228 9.70 -3.98 -4.26
CA MET A 228 9.31 -5.32 -3.82
C MET A 228 9.48 -6.37 -4.91
N ILE A 229 9.21 -6.02 -6.17
CA ILE A 229 9.40 -6.89 -7.33
C ILE A 229 10.89 -7.21 -7.53
N GLU A 230 11.76 -6.19 -7.47
CA GLU A 230 13.20 -6.37 -7.60
C GLU A 230 13.84 -7.07 -6.40
N PHE A 231 13.28 -6.92 -5.19
CA PHE A 231 13.80 -7.53 -3.96
C PHE A 231 13.46 -9.01 -3.83
N ALA A 232 12.30 -9.44 -4.32
CA ALA A 232 11.81 -10.81 -4.16
C ALA A 232 12.71 -11.85 -4.83
N GLY A 233 12.65 -13.09 -4.36
CA GLY A 233 13.27 -14.23 -5.05
C GLY A 233 12.62 -14.51 -6.42
N THR A 234 11.36 -14.10 -6.61
CA THR A 234 10.66 -14.05 -7.90
C THR A 234 9.70 -12.88 -7.88
N GLY A 235 9.90 -11.93 -8.77
CA GLY A 235 9.03 -10.78 -8.98
C GLY A 235 8.04 -11.02 -10.12
N ILE A 236 6.77 -10.76 -9.89
CA ILE A 236 5.67 -10.95 -10.85
C ILE A 236 4.92 -9.66 -11.07
N ALA A 237 4.86 -9.19 -12.31
CA ALA A 237 3.98 -8.09 -12.70
C ALA A 237 2.64 -8.62 -13.22
N MET A 238 1.55 -8.01 -12.77
CA MET A 238 0.21 -8.29 -13.28
C MET A 238 0.08 -7.88 -14.75
N GLY A 239 -0.85 -8.48 -15.49
CA GLY A 239 -1.13 -8.12 -16.89
C GLY A 239 -1.59 -6.66 -17.05
N ASN A 240 -2.27 -6.12 -16.06
CA ASN A 240 -2.66 -4.70 -15.97
C ASN A 240 -1.56 -3.78 -15.40
N ALA A 241 -0.38 -4.30 -15.06
CA ALA A 241 0.71 -3.51 -14.54
C ALA A 241 1.23 -2.46 -15.53
N ILE A 242 1.83 -1.39 -15.01
CA ILE A 242 2.50 -0.38 -15.84
C ILE A 242 3.66 -1.01 -16.63
N PRO A 243 3.95 -0.50 -17.86
CA PRO A 243 5.00 -1.08 -18.71
C PRO A 243 6.34 -1.24 -18.01
N ASP A 244 6.81 -0.20 -17.34
CA ASP A 244 8.11 -0.18 -16.67
C ASP A 244 8.25 -1.26 -15.58
N LEU A 245 7.15 -1.60 -14.88
CA LEU A 245 7.16 -2.67 -13.90
C LEU A 245 7.21 -4.05 -14.56
N LYS A 246 6.53 -4.22 -15.70
CA LYS A 246 6.61 -5.46 -16.50
C LYS A 246 8.01 -5.74 -17.00
N ASP A 247 8.76 -4.69 -17.37
CA ASP A 247 10.14 -4.79 -17.83
C ASP A 247 11.11 -5.21 -16.72
N LYS A 248 10.75 -4.99 -15.46
CA LYS A 248 11.55 -5.32 -14.28
C LYS A 248 11.22 -6.69 -13.66
N ALA A 249 10.04 -7.22 -13.93
CA ALA A 249 9.56 -8.46 -13.34
C ALA A 249 10.18 -9.69 -14.01
N ASP A 250 10.44 -10.74 -13.24
CA ASP A 250 10.86 -12.05 -13.76
C ASP A 250 9.75 -12.70 -14.58
N ILE A 251 8.49 -12.43 -14.21
CA ILE A 251 7.30 -13.00 -14.85
C ILE A 251 6.26 -11.90 -15.03
N VAL A 252 5.67 -11.84 -16.22
CA VAL A 252 4.42 -11.12 -16.45
C VAL A 252 3.30 -12.14 -16.53
N THR A 253 2.28 -11.98 -15.67
CA THR A 253 1.07 -12.81 -15.70
C THR A 253 -0.06 -12.13 -16.49
N THR A 254 -1.27 -12.70 -16.49
CA THR A 254 -2.44 -12.11 -17.10
C THR A 254 -3.05 -10.98 -16.25
N ASP A 255 -4.01 -10.24 -16.83
CA ASP A 255 -4.75 -9.18 -16.14
C ASP A 255 -5.50 -9.73 -14.91
N ILE A 256 -5.74 -8.87 -13.93
CA ILE A 256 -6.46 -9.23 -12.71
C ILE A 256 -7.82 -9.88 -12.99
N ASN A 257 -8.56 -9.40 -14.00
CA ASN A 257 -9.84 -9.95 -14.40
C ASN A 257 -9.74 -11.14 -15.39
N ASN A 258 -8.51 -11.55 -15.73
CA ASN A 258 -8.20 -12.71 -16.55
C ASN A 258 -7.36 -13.73 -15.77
N ASP A 259 -7.74 -13.99 -14.51
CA ASP A 259 -7.16 -15.00 -13.62
C ASP A 259 -5.66 -14.76 -13.29
N GLY A 260 -5.21 -13.49 -13.23
CA GLY A 260 -3.80 -13.14 -13.15
C GLY A 260 -3.04 -13.81 -12.00
N ILE A 261 -3.53 -13.75 -10.76
CA ILE A 261 -2.91 -14.41 -9.60
C ILE A 261 -2.96 -15.94 -9.75
N TYR A 262 -4.10 -16.48 -10.22
CA TYR A 262 -4.25 -17.93 -10.39
C TYR A 262 -3.20 -18.47 -11.38
N ASN A 263 -3.08 -17.84 -12.55
CA ASN A 263 -2.13 -18.24 -13.59
C ASN A 263 -0.67 -18.09 -13.12
N ALA A 264 -0.37 -17.05 -12.35
CA ALA A 264 0.94 -16.88 -11.76
C ALA A 264 1.29 -18.01 -10.79
N PHE A 265 0.35 -18.36 -9.91
CA PHE A 265 0.55 -19.42 -8.93
C PHE A 265 0.64 -20.80 -9.56
N GLU A 266 -0.19 -21.08 -10.58
CA GLU A 266 -0.10 -22.32 -11.36
C GLU A 266 1.26 -22.46 -12.02
N LYS A 267 1.76 -21.39 -12.69
CA LYS A 267 3.08 -21.37 -13.34
C LYS A 267 4.22 -21.64 -12.36
N LEU A 268 4.09 -21.21 -11.10
CA LEU A 268 5.08 -21.44 -10.05
C LEU A 268 4.90 -22.77 -9.30
N GLY A 269 3.84 -23.54 -9.59
CA GLY A 269 3.52 -24.78 -8.89
C GLY A 269 3.10 -24.57 -7.44
N LEU A 270 2.44 -23.44 -7.13
CA LEU A 270 1.97 -23.14 -5.78
C LEU A 270 0.56 -23.71 -5.49
N LEU A 271 -0.19 -24.11 -6.55
CA LEU A 271 -1.59 -24.57 -6.46
C LEU A 271 -1.73 -26.06 -6.19
#